data_ed450817e91eee113da10e9220bed54a
#
_entry.id   ed450817e91eee113da10e9220bed54a
#
_cell.length_a   1.000
_cell.length_b   1.000
_cell.length_c   1.000
_cell.angle_alpha   90.00
_cell.angle_beta   90.00
_cell.angle_gamma   90.00
#
_symmetry.space_group_name_H-M   'P 1'
#
loop_
_entity.id
_entity.type
_entity.pdbx_description
1 polymer ?
#
loop_
_entity_poly.entity_id
_entity_poly.type
_entity_poly.pdbx_seq_one_letter_code
_entity_poly.pdbx_strand_id
1 'polypeptide(L)'
;QRFLDEVKVMLSHQGNDGMLPVIDYNLPELNGSELTEGELYYVMPLAIPAKERLFGCIFEEKQNAIRDILKMLCQLHHQGIAHRDIKIENILMYQEHYVLSDFGLVFYQDKPRVTKTDERLGARRTLAPEMERPGSKNADPFKADVYSIAKTIWVILTESPDSFEGQYSRNQVTRLEDNVKCPRGTYFTPLGDLLAECTDVLPALRPDIDQVLARFEEWEKMQDDFAKSNRYQWVEVIKALFPYSVPAHAEWTDIKEIKNVLNLISHYDSLNHLFFPSGGGLDLEAVYDSYEEHCLEMDFGGLRQIVNPRILTFESIGKDLLWNYFRLECNPMKPVLKSTPENEYDEGVSEISPLEYVDYGVMEDGDLAKQNGYNVTDYSRQVTRQLKGCFVIFSKNSLYNRTTGTNDGRHEKMSGNDFRTYIEKVYEKYKKAPDNFYISDF
;
A
#
# COMPACT_ATOMS: atom_id res chain seq x y z
N GLN A 1 15.02 -14.16 -38.75
CA GLN A 1 15.20 -15.22 -37.77
C GLN A 1 14.22 -15.08 -36.59
N ARG A 2 14.07 -13.88 -35.94
CA ARG A 2 13.14 -13.67 -34.83
C ARG A 2 11.69 -14.03 -35.20
N PHE A 3 11.23 -13.57 -36.34
CA PHE A 3 9.90 -13.91 -36.85
C PHE A 3 9.70 -15.42 -37.03
N LEU A 4 10.71 -16.13 -37.56
CA LEU A 4 10.66 -17.58 -37.67
C LEU A 4 10.64 -18.28 -36.33
N ASP A 5 11.43 -17.80 -35.38
CA ASP A 5 11.50 -18.35 -34.01
C ASP A 5 10.18 -18.16 -33.30
N GLU A 6 9.55 -16.98 -33.45
CA GLU A 6 8.24 -16.67 -32.90
C GLU A 6 7.17 -17.65 -33.38
N VAL A 7 7.02 -17.79 -34.71
CA VAL A 7 6.00 -18.69 -35.26
C VAL A 7 6.29 -20.15 -34.91
N LYS A 8 7.56 -20.59 -34.88
CA LYS A 8 7.93 -21.94 -34.46
C LYS A 8 7.49 -22.23 -33.03
N VAL A 9 7.71 -21.28 -32.08
CA VAL A 9 7.29 -21.45 -30.70
C VAL A 9 5.77 -21.50 -30.61
N MET A 10 5.06 -20.59 -31.27
CA MET A 10 3.60 -20.58 -31.24
C MET A 10 3.02 -21.88 -31.82
N LEU A 11 3.58 -22.41 -32.90
CA LEU A 11 3.16 -23.68 -33.49
C LEU A 11 3.50 -24.90 -32.61
N SER A 12 4.66 -24.91 -31.95
CA SER A 12 5.06 -26.02 -31.09
C SER A 12 4.26 -26.07 -29.77
N HIS A 13 3.64 -24.97 -29.40
CA HIS A 13 2.80 -24.84 -28.19
C HIS A 13 1.33 -24.52 -28.53
N GLN A 14 0.89 -24.89 -29.73
CA GLN A 14 -0.48 -24.69 -30.17
C GLN A 14 -1.47 -25.42 -29.25
N GLY A 15 -2.48 -24.71 -28.75
CA GLY A 15 -3.39 -25.22 -27.70
C GLY A 15 -3.00 -24.84 -26.28
N ASN A 16 -1.93 -24.05 -26.09
CA ASN A 16 -1.62 -23.43 -24.82
C ASN A 16 -2.55 -22.22 -24.61
N ASP A 17 -3.27 -22.20 -23.50
CA ASP A 17 -4.23 -21.12 -23.16
C ASP A 17 -3.57 -19.74 -23.00
N GLY A 18 -2.26 -19.66 -22.79
CA GLY A 18 -1.48 -18.43 -22.65
C GLY A 18 -1.01 -17.80 -23.97
N MET A 19 -1.27 -18.42 -25.11
CA MET A 19 -0.81 -17.97 -26.43
C MET A 19 -1.95 -17.86 -27.43
N LEU A 20 -1.90 -16.85 -28.33
CA LEU A 20 -2.82 -16.80 -29.48
C LEU A 20 -2.52 -17.96 -30.43
N PRO A 21 -3.54 -18.68 -30.92
CA PRO A 21 -3.32 -19.74 -31.92
C PRO A 21 -2.90 -19.15 -33.27
N VAL A 22 -2.01 -19.85 -33.95
CA VAL A 22 -1.68 -19.56 -35.37
C VAL A 22 -2.71 -20.27 -36.24
N ILE A 23 -3.45 -19.49 -37.04
CA ILE A 23 -4.50 -20.00 -37.96
C ILE A 23 -3.91 -20.41 -39.29
N ASP A 24 -3.02 -19.59 -39.83
CA ASP A 24 -2.37 -19.80 -41.14
C ASP A 24 -0.97 -19.15 -41.11
N TYR A 25 -0.08 -19.62 -41.97
CA TYR A 25 1.26 -19.07 -42.08
C TYR A 25 1.91 -19.41 -43.40
N ASN A 26 2.80 -18.53 -43.88
CA ASN A 26 3.68 -18.78 -45.02
C ASN A 26 5.15 -18.69 -44.56
N LEU A 27 5.75 -19.83 -44.27
CA LEU A 27 7.13 -19.97 -43.85
C LEU A 27 7.80 -21.08 -44.68
N PRO A 28 8.55 -20.76 -45.72
CA PRO A 28 9.13 -21.73 -46.68
C PRO A 28 9.94 -22.82 -46.01
N GLU A 29 10.70 -22.49 -44.97
CA GLU A 29 11.52 -23.51 -44.23
C GLU A 29 10.65 -24.54 -43.48
N LEU A 30 9.45 -24.19 -43.07
CA LEU A 30 8.50 -25.05 -42.38
C LEU A 30 7.66 -25.87 -43.37
N ASN A 31 7.37 -25.29 -44.52
CA ASN A 31 6.53 -25.90 -45.57
C ASN A 31 7.31 -26.77 -46.56
N GLY A 32 8.66 -26.84 -46.44
CA GLY A 32 9.51 -27.65 -47.30
C GLY A 32 9.64 -27.12 -48.75
N SER A 33 9.25 -25.88 -49.02
CA SER A 33 9.39 -25.20 -50.28
C SER A 33 10.63 -24.31 -50.29
N GLU A 34 11.34 -24.26 -51.43
CA GLU A 34 12.40 -23.27 -51.64
C GLU A 34 11.84 -21.85 -51.47
N LEU A 35 12.66 -20.96 -50.86
CA LEU A 35 12.35 -19.53 -50.71
C LEU A 35 12.06 -18.94 -52.11
N THR A 36 10.78 -18.93 -52.51
CA THR A 36 10.32 -18.05 -53.59
C THR A 36 10.10 -16.67 -52.97
N GLU A 37 10.30 -15.60 -53.75
CA GLU A 37 10.05 -14.19 -53.34
C GLU A 37 8.59 -14.00 -52.95
N GLY A 38 8.15 -14.62 -51.87
CA GLY A 38 6.82 -14.49 -51.26
C GLY A 38 6.91 -13.78 -49.93
N GLU A 39 5.89 -13.03 -49.58
CA GLU A 39 5.80 -12.37 -48.29
C GLU A 39 5.69 -13.41 -47.16
N LEU A 40 6.55 -13.29 -46.14
CA LEU A 40 6.46 -14.06 -44.94
C LEU A 40 5.31 -13.52 -44.08
N TYR A 41 4.39 -14.38 -43.69
CA TYR A 41 3.28 -14.00 -42.80
C TYR A 41 2.86 -15.14 -41.90
N TYR A 42 2.19 -14.80 -40.83
CA TYR A 42 1.30 -15.69 -40.06
C TYR A 42 0.01 -14.94 -39.70
N VAL A 43 -1.05 -15.67 -39.51
CA VAL A 43 -2.39 -15.18 -39.20
C VAL A 43 -2.80 -15.65 -37.84
N MET A 44 -3.26 -14.72 -37.03
CA MET A 44 -3.83 -14.97 -35.68
C MET A 44 -5.28 -14.49 -35.63
N PRO A 45 -6.11 -15.01 -34.73
CA PRO A 45 -7.42 -14.44 -34.48
C PRO A 45 -7.31 -12.99 -33.98
N LEU A 46 -8.32 -12.19 -34.22
CA LEU A 46 -8.43 -10.85 -33.66
C LEU A 46 -8.63 -10.95 -32.16
N ALA A 47 -7.80 -10.25 -31.41
CA ALA A 47 -7.87 -10.15 -29.96
C ALA A 47 -7.90 -8.67 -29.52
N ILE A 48 -8.42 -8.39 -28.35
CA ILE A 48 -8.57 -7.04 -27.80
C ILE A 48 -7.33 -6.71 -26.95
N PRO A 49 -6.66 -5.56 -27.13
CA PRO A 49 -5.58 -5.15 -26.24
C PRO A 49 -6.02 -5.07 -24.79
N ALA A 50 -5.27 -5.67 -23.88
CA ALA A 50 -5.60 -5.64 -22.44
C ALA A 50 -5.70 -4.22 -21.90
N LYS A 51 -4.90 -3.29 -22.43
CA LYS A 51 -4.97 -1.87 -22.08
C LYS A 51 -6.34 -1.26 -22.35
N GLU A 52 -6.96 -1.55 -23.50
CA GLU A 52 -8.30 -1.07 -23.85
C GLU A 52 -9.38 -1.66 -22.95
N ARG A 53 -9.19 -2.89 -22.47
CA ARG A 53 -10.15 -3.59 -21.61
C ARG A 53 -10.03 -3.16 -20.14
N LEU A 54 -8.81 -2.85 -19.66
CA LEU A 54 -8.52 -2.67 -18.23
C LEU A 54 -8.46 -1.21 -17.79
N PHE A 55 -8.12 -0.28 -18.70
CA PHE A 55 -8.10 1.13 -18.34
C PHE A 55 -9.53 1.66 -18.23
N GLY A 56 -9.85 2.29 -17.08
CA GLY A 56 -11.19 2.77 -16.75
C GLY A 56 -12.12 1.72 -16.12
N CYS A 57 -11.72 0.44 -16.01
CA CYS A 57 -12.54 -0.54 -15.33
C CYS A 57 -12.41 -0.43 -13.79
N ILE A 58 -13.33 -1.07 -13.07
CA ILE A 58 -13.29 -1.07 -11.60
C ILE A 58 -12.11 -1.86 -11.05
N PHE A 59 -11.74 -1.55 -9.81
CA PHE A 59 -10.55 -2.12 -9.16
C PHE A 59 -10.58 -3.66 -9.09
N GLU A 60 -11.73 -4.25 -8.77
CA GLU A 60 -11.92 -5.70 -8.70
C GLU A 60 -11.68 -6.39 -10.06
N GLU A 61 -12.11 -5.79 -11.16
CA GLU A 61 -11.83 -6.33 -12.51
C GLU A 61 -10.33 -6.33 -12.82
N LYS A 62 -9.60 -5.30 -12.38
CA LYS A 62 -8.13 -5.27 -12.52
C LYS A 62 -7.45 -6.36 -11.69
N GLN A 63 -7.90 -6.58 -10.45
CA GLN A 63 -7.39 -7.66 -9.61
C GLN A 63 -7.61 -9.04 -10.25
N ASN A 64 -8.82 -9.30 -10.74
CA ASN A 64 -9.15 -10.54 -11.45
C ASN A 64 -8.26 -10.73 -12.68
N ALA A 65 -8.09 -9.69 -13.48
CA ALA A 65 -7.23 -9.71 -14.67
C ALA A 65 -5.76 -10.00 -14.33
N ILE A 66 -5.21 -9.33 -13.32
CA ILE A 66 -3.83 -9.55 -12.86
C ILE A 66 -3.64 -11.01 -12.41
N ARG A 67 -4.58 -11.56 -11.63
CA ARG A 67 -4.55 -12.96 -11.19
C ARG A 67 -4.55 -13.92 -12.39
N ASP A 68 -5.38 -13.68 -13.38
CA ASP A 68 -5.44 -14.53 -14.57
C ASP A 68 -4.19 -14.42 -15.43
N ILE A 69 -3.61 -13.23 -15.58
CA ILE A 69 -2.33 -13.00 -16.26
C ILE A 69 -1.19 -13.73 -15.50
N LEU A 70 -1.16 -13.67 -14.17
CA LEU A 70 -0.17 -14.38 -13.37
C LEU A 70 -0.29 -15.91 -13.53
N LYS A 71 -1.52 -16.45 -13.54
CA LYS A 71 -1.76 -17.89 -13.78
C LYS A 71 -1.29 -18.33 -15.16
N MET A 72 -1.59 -17.52 -16.19
CA MET A 72 -1.10 -17.73 -17.53
C MET A 72 0.43 -17.78 -17.58
N LEU A 73 1.10 -16.83 -16.89
CA LEU A 73 2.55 -16.77 -16.86
C LEU A 73 3.17 -17.96 -16.09
N CYS A 74 2.53 -18.43 -15.00
CA CYS A 74 2.92 -19.67 -14.31
C CYS A 74 2.89 -20.86 -15.26
N GLN A 75 1.85 -21.02 -16.07
CA GLN A 75 1.75 -22.12 -17.04
C GLN A 75 2.88 -22.08 -18.08
N LEU A 76 3.23 -20.90 -18.59
CA LEU A 76 4.35 -20.74 -19.54
C LEU A 76 5.69 -21.08 -18.88
N HIS A 77 5.94 -20.59 -17.67
CA HIS A 77 7.18 -20.86 -16.93
C HIS A 77 7.32 -22.36 -16.59
N HIS A 78 6.24 -23.05 -16.21
CA HIS A 78 6.25 -24.50 -15.97
C HIS A 78 6.56 -25.31 -17.23
N GLN A 79 6.27 -24.77 -18.42
CA GLN A 79 6.65 -25.37 -19.70
C GLN A 79 8.07 -24.98 -20.16
N GLY A 80 8.82 -24.27 -19.31
CA GLY A 80 10.17 -23.82 -19.63
C GLY A 80 10.22 -22.66 -20.62
N ILE A 81 9.13 -21.90 -20.77
CA ILE A 81 9.00 -20.77 -21.69
C ILE A 81 9.04 -19.45 -20.89
N ALA A 82 10.00 -18.59 -21.20
CA ALA A 82 10.06 -17.22 -20.70
C ALA A 82 9.88 -16.23 -21.86
N HIS A 83 8.99 -15.26 -21.69
CA HIS A 83 8.57 -14.33 -22.75
C HIS A 83 9.61 -13.25 -23.06
N ARG A 84 10.23 -12.67 -22.03
CA ARG A 84 11.30 -11.65 -22.08
C ARG A 84 10.92 -10.26 -22.60
N ASP A 85 9.63 -10.03 -22.89
CA ASP A 85 9.08 -8.71 -23.26
C ASP A 85 7.67 -8.54 -22.71
N ILE A 86 7.46 -8.81 -21.42
CA ILE A 86 6.16 -8.64 -20.76
C ILE A 86 5.90 -7.16 -20.54
N LYS A 87 4.80 -6.68 -21.10
CA LYS A 87 4.27 -5.31 -20.97
C LYS A 87 2.79 -5.31 -21.34
N ILE A 88 2.06 -4.27 -20.93
CA ILE A 88 0.62 -4.18 -21.15
C ILE A 88 0.25 -4.25 -22.63
N GLU A 89 1.11 -3.77 -23.54
CA GLU A 89 0.91 -3.77 -24.98
C GLU A 89 0.97 -5.19 -25.59
N ASN A 90 1.68 -6.12 -24.95
CA ASN A 90 1.82 -7.51 -25.39
C ASN A 90 0.81 -8.45 -24.72
N ILE A 91 -0.08 -7.94 -23.88
CA ILE A 91 -1.17 -8.69 -23.27
C ILE A 91 -2.47 -8.39 -24.01
N LEU A 92 -3.13 -9.44 -24.46
CA LEU A 92 -4.37 -9.36 -25.22
C LEU A 92 -5.47 -10.18 -24.52
N MET A 93 -6.72 -9.86 -24.79
CA MET A 93 -7.90 -10.63 -24.41
C MET A 93 -8.42 -11.39 -25.62
N TYR A 94 -8.47 -12.70 -25.52
CA TYR A 94 -9.00 -13.60 -26.54
C TYR A 94 -9.92 -14.65 -25.89
N GLN A 95 -11.16 -14.76 -26.36
CA GLN A 95 -12.16 -15.70 -25.82
C GLN A 95 -12.28 -15.67 -24.28
N GLU A 96 -12.34 -14.47 -23.71
CA GLU A 96 -12.43 -14.21 -22.27
C GLU A 96 -11.19 -14.65 -21.44
N HIS A 97 -10.07 -14.92 -22.10
CA HIS A 97 -8.80 -15.25 -21.46
C HIS A 97 -7.72 -14.24 -21.83
N TYR A 98 -6.80 -13.96 -20.89
CA TYR A 98 -5.62 -13.15 -21.19
C TYR A 98 -4.55 -14.04 -21.82
N VAL A 99 -3.96 -13.55 -22.90
CA VAL A 99 -2.91 -14.24 -23.66
C VAL A 99 -1.76 -13.27 -23.92
N LEU A 100 -0.57 -13.81 -24.12
CA LEU A 100 0.59 -13.03 -24.58
C LEU A 100 0.69 -13.06 -26.09
N SER A 101 1.20 -11.96 -26.65
CA SER A 101 1.58 -11.80 -28.06
C SER A 101 3.03 -11.36 -28.16
N ASP A 102 3.60 -11.37 -29.36
CA ASP A 102 5.00 -11.00 -29.65
C ASP A 102 6.03 -11.88 -28.94
N PHE A 103 6.05 -13.15 -29.34
CA PHE A 103 7.06 -14.13 -28.88
C PHE A 103 8.43 -14.01 -29.58
N GLY A 104 8.70 -12.91 -30.26
CA GLY A 104 9.95 -12.67 -30.99
C GLY A 104 11.22 -12.71 -30.13
N LEU A 105 11.10 -12.47 -28.82
CA LEU A 105 12.20 -12.51 -27.85
C LEU A 105 12.19 -13.74 -26.93
N VAL A 106 11.25 -14.64 -27.11
CA VAL A 106 11.01 -15.80 -26.22
C VAL A 106 12.25 -16.65 -26.00
N PHE A 107 12.40 -17.14 -24.77
CA PHE A 107 13.35 -18.18 -24.39
C PHE A 107 12.62 -19.51 -24.18
N TYR A 108 13.19 -20.59 -24.70
CA TYR A 108 12.80 -21.96 -24.40
C TYR A 108 14.04 -22.84 -24.42
N GLN A 109 13.97 -23.99 -23.74
CA GLN A 109 15.15 -24.80 -23.36
C GLN A 109 16.01 -25.29 -24.57
N ASP A 110 15.39 -25.54 -25.71
CA ASP A 110 16.06 -26.06 -26.91
C ASP A 110 16.38 -25.00 -27.98
N LYS A 111 16.17 -23.71 -27.64
CA LYS A 111 16.40 -22.62 -28.60
C LYS A 111 17.87 -22.42 -28.93
N PRO A 112 18.32 -22.55 -30.22
CA PRO A 112 19.63 -22.09 -30.60
C PRO A 112 19.80 -20.60 -30.29
N ARG A 113 20.87 -20.23 -29.60
CA ARG A 113 21.11 -18.81 -29.25
C ARG A 113 21.44 -18.00 -30.51
N VAL A 114 20.51 -17.20 -30.98
CA VAL A 114 20.62 -16.39 -32.21
C VAL A 114 20.83 -14.90 -31.93
N THR A 115 20.73 -14.48 -30.67
CA THR A 115 20.81 -13.05 -30.32
C THR A 115 22.25 -12.55 -30.45
N LYS A 116 22.47 -11.56 -31.33
CA LYS A 116 23.74 -10.84 -31.42
C LYS A 116 23.98 -10.09 -30.09
N THR A 117 25.22 -10.07 -29.64
CA THR A 117 25.67 -9.57 -28.34
C THR A 117 25.36 -8.09 -28.08
N ASP A 118 24.95 -7.32 -29.08
CA ASP A 118 24.80 -5.86 -29.01
C ASP A 118 23.35 -5.34 -29.15
N GLU A 119 22.34 -6.24 -29.21
CA GLU A 119 20.95 -5.81 -29.32
C GLU A 119 20.30 -5.64 -27.92
N ARG A 120 19.74 -4.44 -27.70
CA ARG A 120 18.85 -4.18 -26.55
C ARG A 120 17.54 -4.96 -26.76
N LEU A 121 17.15 -5.72 -25.73
CA LEU A 121 15.97 -6.60 -25.78
C LEU A 121 14.88 -6.04 -24.86
N GLY A 122 13.69 -5.78 -25.43
CA GLY A 122 12.48 -5.44 -24.68
C GLY A 122 12.18 -3.95 -24.53
N ALA A 123 11.04 -3.63 -23.91
CA ALA A 123 10.57 -2.27 -23.70
C ALA A 123 11.40 -1.56 -22.61
N ARG A 124 11.87 -0.36 -22.91
CA ARG A 124 12.84 0.40 -22.10
C ARG A 124 12.46 0.55 -20.60
N ARG A 125 11.18 0.56 -20.25
CA ARG A 125 10.71 0.80 -18.88
C ARG A 125 10.27 -0.45 -18.13
N THR A 126 10.03 -1.56 -18.84
CA THR A 126 9.68 -2.85 -18.21
C THR A 126 10.83 -3.86 -18.24
N LEU A 127 11.89 -3.58 -18.99
CA LEU A 127 13.04 -4.46 -19.16
C LEU A 127 13.85 -4.57 -17.86
N ALA A 128 14.19 -5.81 -17.49
CA ALA A 128 15.04 -6.08 -16.34
C ALA A 128 16.49 -5.59 -16.57
N PRO A 129 17.17 -5.00 -15.56
CA PRO A 129 18.48 -4.38 -15.72
C PRO A 129 19.57 -5.30 -16.28
N GLU A 130 19.52 -6.58 -15.94
CA GLU A 130 20.45 -7.60 -16.46
C GLU A 130 20.25 -7.88 -17.94
N MET A 131 19.06 -7.57 -18.49
CA MET A 131 18.75 -7.75 -19.90
C MET A 131 19.21 -6.58 -20.77
N GLU A 132 19.48 -5.40 -20.18
CA GLU A 132 19.99 -4.23 -20.88
C GLU A 132 21.49 -4.30 -21.20
N ARG A 133 22.23 -5.14 -20.49
CA ARG A 133 23.71 -5.18 -20.58
C ARG A 133 24.14 -6.07 -21.73
N PRO A 134 25.02 -5.58 -22.63
CA PRO A 134 25.69 -6.43 -23.61
C PRO A 134 26.41 -7.57 -22.90
N GLY A 135 26.16 -8.80 -23.33
CA GLY A 135 26.84 -9.96 -22.75
C GLY A 135 26.15 -10.67 -21.60
N SER A 136 24.87 -10.36 -21.31
CA SER A 136 24.05 -11.03 -20.29
C SER A 136 23.74 -12.50 -20.60
N LYS A 137 24.71 -13.25 -21.08
CA LYS A 137 24.57 -14.67 -21.48
C LYS A 137 24.07 -15.60 -20.36
N ASN A 138 24.17 -15.13 -19.12
CA ASN A 138 23.81 -15.89 -17.93
C ASN A 138 22.61 -15.26 -17.17
N ALA A 139 21.92 -14.28 -17.77
CA ALA A 139 20.71 -13.73 -17.16
C ALA A 139 19.61 -14.80 -17.12
N ASP A 140 18.98 -14.96 -15.96
CA ASP A 140 17.83 -15.83 -15.79
C ASP A 140 16.59 -15.19 -16.47
N PRO A 141 16.07 -15.77 -17.58
CA PRO A 141 14.97 -15.19 -18.33
C PRO A 141 13.65 -15.24 -17.54
N PHE A 142 13.46 -16.20 -16.62
CA PHE A 142 12.28 -16.31 -15.78
C PHE A 142 12.24 -15.21 -14.72
N LYS A 143 13.40 -14.89 -14.14
CA LYS A 143 13.52 -13.76 -13.21
C LYS A 143 13.39 -12.40 -13.91
N ALA A 144 13.74 -12.32 -15.18
CA ALA A 144 13.49 -11.13 -16.00
C ALA A 144 11.99 -10.94 -16.25
N ASP A 145 11.24 -12.01 -16.53
CA ASP A 145 9.77 -11.96 -16.65
C ASP A 145 9.09 -11.52 -15.35
N VAL A 146 9.57 -11.98 -14.19
CA VAL A 146 9.09 -11.56 -12.88
C VAL A 146 9.28 -10.04 -12.69
N TYR A 147 10.41 -9.50 -13.08
CA TYR A 147 10.64 -8.05 -13.05
C TYR A 147 9.65 -7.29 -13.94
N SER A 148 9.47 -7.78 -15.16
CA SER A 148 8.61 -7.14 -16.16
C SER A 148 7.13 -7.21 -15.79
N ILE A 149 6.65 -8.35 -15.26
CA ILE A 149 5.25 -8.48 -14.82
C ILE A 149 4.94 -7.59 -13.61
N ALA A 150 5.86 -7.43 -12.66
CA ALA A 150 5.65 -6.53 -11.53
C ALA A 150 5.44 -5.07 -11.99
N LYS A 151 6.22 -4.61 -12.95
CA LYS A 151 6.03 -3.30 -13.57
C LYS A 151 4.72 -3.18 -14.34
N THR A 152 4.31 -4.24 -15.00
CA THR A 152 3.03 -4.32 -15.73
C THR A 152 1.84 -4.31 -14.77
N ILE A 153 1.91 -5.00 -13.64
CA ILE A 153 0.89 -4.94 -12.56
C ILE A 153 0.70 -3.51 -12.09
N TRP A 154 1.80 -2.80 -11.83
CA TRP A 154 1.73 -1.40 -11.42
C TRP A 154 1.04 -0.52 -12.49
N VAL A 155 1.36 -0.70 -13.79
CA VAL A 155 0.71 0.00 -14.90
C VAL A 155 -0.79 -0.29 -14.97
N ILE A 156 -1.21 -1.55 -14.80
CA ILE A 156 -2.63 -1.93 -14.81
C ILE A 156 -3.38 -1.25 -13.66
N LEU A 157 -2.81 -1.26 -12.46
CA LEU A 157 -3.47 -0.70 -11.28
C LEU A 157 -3.57 0.83 -11.33
N THR A 158 -2.51 1.52 -11.77
CA THR A 158 -2.43 2.97 -11.77
C THR A 158 -2.99 3.61 -13.04
N GLU A 159 -3.18 2.84 -14.11
CA GLU A 159 -3.51 3.33 -15.45
C GLU A 159 -2.47 4.33 -16.01
N SER A 160 -1.26 4.27 -15.48
CA SER A 160 -0.18 5.11 -15.98
C SER A 160 0.24 4.69 -17.39
N PRO A 161 0.55 5.65 -18.29
CA PRO A 161 1.02 5.32 -19.64
C PRO A 161 2.36 4.57 -19.63
N ASP A 162 3.17 4.78 -18.59
CA ASP A 162 4.50 4.23 -18.42
C ASP A 162 4.69 3.69 -17.01
N SER A 163 5.56 2.69 -16.83
CA SER A 163 5.94 2.18 -15.51
C SER A 163 6.98 3.08 -14.83
N PHE A 164 7.17 2.87 -13.53
CA PHE A 164 8.21 3.53 -12.72
C PHE A 164 9.64 3.14 -13.18
N GLU A 165 10.64 3.94 -12.82
CA GLU A 165 12.04 3.65 -13.10
C GLU A 165 12.69 2.83 -12.00
N GLY A 166 13.58 1.90 -12.36
CA GLY A 166 14.33 1.08 -11.42
C GLY A 166 13.47 0.12 -10.57
N GLN A 167 13.89 -0.11 -9.35
CA GLN A 167 13.21 -0.92 -8.35
C GLN A 167 12.04 -0.14 -7.73
N TYR A 168 10.92 -0.80 -7.47
CA TYR A 168 9.79 -0.19 -6.77
C TYR A 168 10.17 0.20 -5.34
N SER A 169 9.70 1.37 -4.90
CA SER A 169 9.88 1.84 -3.53
C SER A 169 8.61 2.51 -3.03
N ARG A 170 8.16 2.12 -1.86
CA ARG A 170 7.00 2.72 -1.18
C ARG A 170 7.24 4.15 -0.69
N ASN A 171 8.49 4.58 -0.63
CA ASN A 171 8.88 5.93 -0.20
C ASN A 171 9.03 6.91 -1.37
N GLN A 172 8.56 6.57 -2.55
CA GLN A 172 8.62 7.39 -3.75
C GLN A 172 7.23 7.81 -4.23
N VAL A 173 7.20 8.79 -5.13
CA VAL A 173 5.97 9.29 -5.79
C VAL A 173 5.18 8.18 -6.51
N THR A 174 5.81 7.04 -6.74
CA THR A 174 5.25 5.87 -7.44
C THR A 174 4.52 4.89 -6.53
N ARG A 175 4.36 5.19 -5.24
CA ARG A 175 3.64 4.30 -4.31
C ARG A 175 2.19 4.09 -4.77
N LEU A 176 1.69 2.85 -4.56
CA LEU A 176 0.35 2.44 -5.02
C LEU A 176 -0.75 3.25 -4.34
N GLU A 177 -0.62 3.53 -3.06
CA GLU A 177 -1.59 4.26 -2.25
C GLU A 177 -1.97 5.62 -2.84
N ASP A 178 -1.02 6.30 -3.48
CA ASP A 178 -1.22 7.64 -4.03
C ASP A 178 -1.67 7.62 -5.51
N ASN A 179 -1.52 6.49 -6.19
CA ASN A 179 -1.68 6.41 -7.64
C ASN A 179 -2.82 5.49 -8.10
N VAL A 180 -3.40 4.68 -7.20
CA VAL A 180 -4.45 3.72 -7.56
C VAL A 180 -5.82 4.21 -7.13
N LYS A 181 -6.77 4.22 -8.07
CA LYS A 181 -8.19 4.43 -7.76
C LYS A 181 -8.80 3.12 -7.25
N CYS A 182 -9.05 3.04 -5.96
CA CYS A 182 -9.51 1.83 -5.29
C CYS A 182 -10.56 2.15 -4.20
N PRO A 183 -11.26 1.15 -3.67
CA PRO A 183 -12.12 1.32 -2.51
C PRO A 183 -11.35 1.88 -1.31
N ARG A 184 -12.04 2.69 -0.49
CA ARG A 184 -11.44 3.26 0.72
C ARG A 184 -11.02 2.14 1.66
N GLY A 185 -9.81 2.22 2.20
CA GLY A 185 -9.26 1.21 3.10
C GLY A 185 -8.55 0.04 2.40
N THR A 186 -8.34 0.11 1.07
CA THR A 186 -7.50 -0.86 0.37
C THR A 186 -6.06 -0.78 0.88
N TYR A 187 -5.54 -1.90 1.34
CA TYR A 187 -4.22 -1.99 1.96
C TYR A 187 -3.18 -2.51 0.99
N PHE A 188 -2.26 -1.64 0.54
CA PHE A 188 -1.29 -1.96 -0.50
C PHE A 188 0.08 -2.44 0.00
N THR A 189 0.39 -2.33 1.29
CA THR A 189 1.73 -2.67 1.80
C THR A 189 2.24 -4.04 1.35
N PRO A 190 1.48 -5.15 1.47
CA PRO A 190 1.97 -6.45 1.03
C PRO A 190 2.22 -6.53 -0.49
N LEU A 191 1.37 -5.86 -1.28
CA LEU A 191 1.56 -5.78 -2.72
C LEU A 191 2.76 -4.90 -3.07
N GLY A 192 2.94 -3.78 -2.37
CA GLY A 192 4.12 -2.91 -2.54
C GLY A 192 5.43 -3.64 -2.23
N ASP A 193 5.46 -4.44 -1.15
CA ASP A 193 6.62 -5.27 -0.80
C ASP A 193 6.89 -6.33 -1.88
N LEU A 194 5.83 -6.96 -2.39
CA LEU A 194 5.94 -7.91 -3.50
C LEU A 194 6.52 -7.24 -4.75
N LEU A 195 6.03 -6.06 -5.13
CA LEU A 195 6.57 -5.31 -6.28
C LEU A 195 8.04 -4.92 -6.07
N ALA A 196 8.42 -4.52 -4.85
CA ALA A 196 9.81 -4.18 -4.52
C ALA A 196 10.75 -5.38 -4.67
N GLU A 197 10.35 -6.54 -4.17
CA GLU A 197 11.14 -7.78 -4.31
C GLU A 197 11.20 -8.27 -5.77
N CYS A 198 10.07 -8.25 -6.48
CA CYS A 198 10.03 -8.63 -7.90
C CYS A 198 10.92 -7.73 -8.77
N THR A 199 11.08 -6.47 -8.39
CA THR A 199 11.90 -5.50 -9.13
C THR A 199 13.29 -5.29 -8.53
N ASP A 200 13.76 -6.22 -7.67
CA ASP A 200 15.12 -6.16 -7.13
C ASP A 200 16.16 -6.18 -8.26
N VAL A 201 17.22 -5.39 -8.08
CA VAL A 201 18.34 -5.30 -9.06
C VAL A 201 19.05 -6.64 -9.21
N LEU A 202 19.09 -7.44 -8.14
CA LEU A 202 19.68 -8.78 -8.13
C LEU A 202 18.63 -9.84 -8.48
N PRO A 203 18.68 -10.50 -9.64
CA PRO A 203 17.68 -11.49 -10.06
C PRO A 203 17.49 -12.64 -9.06
N ALA A 204 18.55 -13.04 -8.36
CA ALA A 204 18.52 -14.11 -7.38
C ALA A 204 17.64 -13.80 -6.14
N LEU A 205 17.37 -12.53 -5.85
CA LEU A 205 16.51 -12.10 -4.74
C LEU A 205 15.04 -12.01 -5.14
N ARG A 206 14.74 -12.03 -6.43
CA ARG A 206 13.35 -12.01 -6.91
C ARG A 206 12.66 -13.34 -6.62
N PRO A 207 11.38 -13.35 -6.24
CA PRO A 207 10.59 -14.58 -6.14
C PRO A 207 10.50 -15.29 -7.49
N ASP A 208 10.07 -16.55 -7.50
CA ASP A 208 9.58 -17.19 -8.73
C ASP A 208 8.12 -16.79 -9.00
N ILE A 209 7.61 -17.12 -10.18
CA ILE A 209 6.28 -16.68 -10.60
C ILE A 209 5.17 -17.32 -9.76
N ASP A 210 5.35 -18.53 -9.27
CA ASP A 210 4.37 -19.21 -8.40
C ASP A 210 4.28 -18.50 -7.04
N GLN A 211 5.41 -18.05 -6.51
CA GLN A 211 5.45 -17.24 -5.28
C GLN A 211 4.79 -15.87 -5.50
N VAL A 212 4.97 -15.26 -6.68
CA VAL A 212 4.30 -14.00 -7.03
C VAL A 212 2.79 -14.19 -7.04
N LEU A 213 2.28 -15.22 -7.71
CA LEU A 213 0.85 -15.53 -7.76
C LEU A 213 0.29 -15.80 -6.36
N ALA A 214 0.95 -16.66 -5.58
CA ALA A 214 0.49 -17.01 -4.24
C ALA A 214 0.40 -15.79 -3.32
N ARG A 215 1.41 -14.90 -3.36
CA ARG A 215 1.44 -13.68 -2.55
C ARG A 215 0.42 -12.63 -3.04
N PHE A 216 0.16 -12.56 -4.34
CA PHE A 216 -0.89 -11.72 -4.88
C PHE A 216 -2.27 -12.19 -4.42
N GLU A 217 -2.56 -13.49 -4.51
CA GLU A 217 -3.82 -14.07 -4.00
C GLU A 217 -3.96 -13.94 -2.48
N GLU A 218 -2.86 -14.00 -1.73
CA GLU A 218 -2.87 -13.75 -0.29
C GLU A 218 -3.22 -12.29 0.01
N TRP A 219 -2.63 -11.34 -0.73
CA TRP A 219 -2.96 -9.92 -0.63
C TRP A 219 -4.45 -9.64 -0.92
N GLU A 220 -5.03 -10.27 -1.96
CA GLU A 220 -6.46 -10.14 -2.25
C GLU A 220 -7.33 -10.63 -1.09
N LYS A 221 -7.02 -11.80 -0.53
CA LYS A 221 -7.74 -12.36 0.63
C LYS A 221 -7.60 -11.51 1.89
N MET A 222 -6.50 -10.73 2.02
CA MET A 222 -6.33 -9.81 3.15
C MET A 222 -7.28 -8.62 3.09
N GLN A 223 -7.74 -8.21 1.90
CA GLN A 223 -8.69 -7.10 1.77
C GLN A 223 -10.02 -7.42 2.46
N ASP A 224 -10.43 -8.68 2.46
CA ASP A 224 -11.66 -9.16 3.09
C ASP A 224 -11.47 -9.59 4.54
N ASP A 225 -10.23 -9.82 4.98
CA ASP A 225 -9.88 -10.27 6.32
C ASP A 225 -9.22 -9.16 7.13
N PHE A 226 -10.04 -8.34 7.74
CA PHE A 226 -9.59 -7.21 8.56
C PHE A 226 -8.62 -7.61 9.69
N ALA A 227 -8.77 -8.80 10.27
CA ALA A 227 -7.88 -9.26 11.34
C ALA A 227 -6.46 -9.53 10.83
N LYS A 228 -6.32 -10.08 9.63
CA LYS A 228 -5.01 -10.30 9.00
C LYS A 228 -4.37 -9.00 8.56
N SER A 229 -5.13 -8.12 7.91
CA SER A 229 -4.67 -6.79 7.50
C SER A 229 -4.13 -6.02 8.71
N ASN A 230 -4.88 -6.00 9.80
CA ASN A 230 -4.52 -5.34 11.03
C ASN A 230 -3.23 -5.89 11.66
N ARG A 231 -3.10 -7.21 11.75
CA ARG A 231 -1.88 -7.84 12.26
C ARG A 231 -0.67 -7.52 11.41
N TYR A 232 -0.83 -7.46 10.10
CA TYR A 232 0.26 -7.12 9.18
C TYR A 232 0.70 -5.68 9.38
N GLN A 233 -0.23 -4.74 9.50
CA GLN A 233 0.06 -3.32 9.77
C GLN A 233 0.81 -3.13 11.09
N TRP A 234 0.43 -3.84 12.16
CA TRP A 234 1.19 -3.85 13.41
C TRP A 234 2.63 -4.33 13.21
N VAL A 235 2.83 -5.42 12.46
CA VAL A 235 4.18 -5.94 12.18
C VAL A 235 5.02 -4.88 11.47
N GLU A 236 4.45 -4.16 10.51
CA GLU A 236 5.16 -3.10 9.78
C GLU A 236 5.55 -1.91 10.67
N VAL A 237 4.61 -1.40 11.46
CA VAL A 237 4.90 -0.32 12.41
C VAL A 237 5.98 -0.74 13.40
N ILE A 238 5.88 -1.95 13.94
CA ILE A 238 6.85 -2.48 14.90
C ILE A 238 8.23 -2.65 14.27
N LYS A 239 8.33 -3.19 13.06
CA LYS A 239 9.61 -3.31 12.34
C LYS A 239 10.25 -1.95 12.08
N ALA A 240 9.44 -0.95 11.70
CA ALA A 240 9.93 0.40 11.46
C ALA A 240 10.46 1.07 12.73
N LEU A 241 9.78 0.88 13.85
CA LEU A 241 10.17 1.49 15.14
C LEU A 241 11.24 0.69 15.87
N PHE A 242 11.23 -0.64 15.78
CA PHE A 242 12.07 -1.56 16.55
C PHE A 242 12.69 -2.64 15.64
N PRO A 243 13.67 -2.28 14.80
CA PRO A 243 14.20 -3.17 13.78
C PRO A 243 14.92 -4.42 14.32
N TYR A 244 15.37 -4.41 15.56
CA TYR A 244 16.15 -5.52 16.14
C TYR A 244 15.34 -6.40 17.12
N SER A 245 14.56 -5.77 17.99
CA SER A 245 13.72 -6.49 18.96
C SER A 245 12.62 -5.59 19.48
N VAL A 246 11.42 -6.14 19.66
CA VAL A 246 10.27 -5.42 20.19
C VAL A 246 10.40 -5.27 21.70
N PRO A 247 10.47 -4.06 22.24
CA PRO A 247 10.49 -3.86 23.68
C PRO A 247 9.10 -4.10 24.29
N ALA A 248 9.06 -4.44 25.56
CA ALA A 248 7.79 -4.48 26.31
C ALA A 248 7.20 -3.08 26.53
N HIS A 249 8.07 -2.06 26.55
CA HIS A 249 7.76 -0.67 26.80
C HIS A 249 8.79 0.22 26.09
N ALA A 250 8.32 1.31 25.46
CA ALA A 250 9.17 2.35 24.89
C ALA A 250 8.53 3.73 25.09
N GLU A 251 9.37 4.77 25.17
CA GLU A 251 8.94 6.15 25.38
C GLU A 251 9.67 7.12 24.46
N TRP A 252 8.95 8.10 23.94
CA TRP A 252 9.48 9.24 23.20
C TRP A 252 9.05 10.52 23.91
N THR A 253 10.01 11.39 24.18
CA THR A 253 9.80 12.71 24.82
C THR A 253 10.21 13.86 23.92
N ASP A 254 11.00 13.60 22.89
CA ASP A 254 11.32 14.59 21.87
C ASP A 254 10.13 14.80 20.93
N ILE A 255 9.74 16.04 20.72
CA ILE A 255 8.55 16.39 19.94
C ILE A 255 8.67 15.96 18.47
N LYS A 256 9.87 15.98 17.90
CA LYS A 256 10.08 15.56 16.52
C LYS A 256 9.98 14.05 16.38
N GLU A 257 10.49 13.31 17.36
CA GLU A 257 10.35 11.85 17.40
C GLU A 257 8.88 11.46 17.57
N ILE A 258 8.15 12.12 18.50
CA ILE A 258 6.70 11.91 18.66
C ILE A 258 5.96 12.17 17.36
N LYS A 259 6.24 13.29 16.68
CA LYS A 259 5.65 13.61 15.38
C LYS A 259 5.93 12.52 14.34
N ASN A 260 7.17 12.04 14.25
CA ASN A 260 7.56 11.00 13.30
C ASN A 260 6.84 9.68 13.56
N VAL A 261 6.71 9.27 14.83
CA VAL A 261 5.98 8.04 15.19
C VAL A 261 4.49 8.18 14.87
N LEU A 262 3.86 9.30 15.21
CA LEU A 262 2.45 9.54 14.91
C LEU A 262 2.18 9.61 13.39
N ASN A 263 3.07 10.25 12.63
CA ASN A 263 2.96 10.25 11.16
C ASN A 263 3.18 8.85 10.56
N LEU A 264 4.08 8.03 11.13
CA LEU A 264 4.19 6.65 10.71
C LEU A 264 2.86 5.91 10.92
N ILE A 265 2.24 6.06 12.09
CA ILE A 265 0.97 5.40 12.43
C ILE A 265 -0.18 5.89 11.55
N SER A 266 -0.23 7.18 11.22
CA SER A 266 -1.32 7.77 10.41
C SER A 266 -1.45 7.16 9.01
N HIS A 267 -0.39 6.53 8.49
CA HIS A 267 -0.39 5.85 7.20
C HIS A 267 -1.03 4.45 7.22
N TYR A 268 -1.47 3.98 8.39
CA TYR A 268 -2.02 2.62 8.55
C TYR A 268 -3.48 2.68 9.00
N ASP A 269 -4.41 2.48 8.08
CA ASP A 269 -5.86 2.63 8.28
C ASP A 269 -6.43 1.82 9.45
N SER A 270 -5.79 0.73 9.84
CA SER A 270 -6.24 -0.07 10.99
C SER A 270 -5.66 0.39 12.32
N LEU A 271 -4.69 1.31 12.32
CA LEU A 271 -3.97 1.78 13.50
C LEU A 271 -4.09 3.28 13.74
N ASN A 272 -4.62 4.04 12.79
CA ASN A 272 -4.63 5.50 12.87
C ASN A 272 -5.80 6.09 13.70
N HIS A 273 -6.64 5.26 14.33
CA HIS A 273 -7.74 5.73 15.17
C HIS A 273 -7.24 6.13 16.57
N LEU A 274 -7.34 7.41 16.89
CA LEU A 274 -7.04 7.95 18.20
C LEU A 274 -8.31 8.09 19.03
N PHE A 275 -8.30 7.52 20.24
CA PHE A 275 -9.33 7.75 21.24
C PHE A 275 -9.01 9.03 22.03
N PHE A 276 -9.98 9.93 22.10
CA PHE A 276 -9.82 11.22 22.75
C PHE A 276 -9.96 11.13 24.27
N PRO A 277 -9.37 12.06 25.01
CA PRO A 277 -9.50 12.12 26.47
C PRO A 277 -10.95 12.15 26.97
N SER A 278 -11.83 12.83 26.23
CA SER A 278 -13.26 12.94 26.54
C SER A 278 -14.11 11.73 26.14
N GLY A 279 -13.49 10.72 25.50
CA GLY A 279 -14.17 9.61 24.85
C GLY A 279 -14.46 9.89 23.37
N GLY A 280 -14.84 8.84 22.63
CA GLY A 280 -14.89 8.90 21.18
C GLY A 280 -13.49 8.88 20.55
N GLY A 281 -13.41 9.12 19.26
CA GLY A 281 -12.14 9.19 18.55
C GLY A 281 -12.33 9.47 17.07
N LEU A 282 -11.23 9.80 16.38
CA LEU A 282 -11.16 10.04 14.95
C LEU A 282 -9.89 9.40 14.38
N ASP A 283 -9.88 9.21 13.08
CA ASP A 283 -8.73 8.70 12.35
C ASP A 283 -7.73 9.83 12.11
N LEU A 284 -6.49 9.62 12.54
CA LEU A 284 -5.39 10.55 12.31
C LEU A 284 -4.95 10.43 10.85
N GLU A 285 -4.97 11.54 10.12
CA GLU A 285 -4.51 11.60 8.72
C GLU A 285 -3.07 12.10 8.61
N ALA A 286 -2.70 13.08 9.44
CA ALA A 286 -1.35 13.63 9.45
C ALA A 286 -1.04 14.37 10.76
N VAL A 287 0.25 14.64 11.00
CA VAL A 287 0.73 15.47 12.11
C VAL A 287 1.72 16.49 11.58
N TYR A 288 1.47 17.76 11.86
CA TYR A 288 2.29 18.88 11.43
C TYR A 288 2.97 19.56 12.62
N ASP A 289 4.00 20.35 12.34
CA ASP A 289 4.52 21.29 13.33
C ASP A 289 3.48 22.41 13.55
N SER A 290 3.20 22.70 14.79
CA SER A 290 2.37 23.87 15.12
C SER A 290 3.22 25.13 15.12
N TYR A 291 2.61 26.29 14.82
CA TYR A 291 3.24 27.58 15.05
C TYR A 291 3.35 27.93 16.56
N GLU A 292 2.59 27.22 17.41
CA GLU A 292 2.74 27.32 18.86
C GLU A 292 3.97 26.52 19.31
N GLU A 293 4.83 27.18 20.09
CA GLU A 293 6.05 26.57 20.58
C GLU A 293 5.76 25.30 21.40
N HIS A 294 6.52 24.23 21.16
CA HIS A 294 6.34 22.93 21.78
C HIS A 294 4.99 22.24 21.52
N CYS A 295 4.28 22.62 20.45
CA CYS A 295 3.01 22.02 20.08
C CYS A 295 3.08 21.30 18.72
N LEU A 296 2.18 20.35 18.55
CA LEU A 296 1.91 19.68 17.27
C LEU A 296 0.47 19.95 16.85
N GLU A 297 0.23 19.89 15.55
CA GLU A 297 -1.11 19.97 14.97
C GLU A 297 -1.48 18.63 14.37
N MET A 298 -2.47 17.95 14.96
CA MET A 298 -2.99 16.67 14.52
C MET A 298 -4.18 16.90 13.59
N ASP A 299 -4.14 16.32 12.38
CA ASP A 299 -5.20 16.43 11.37
C ASP A 299 -6.05 15.14 11.33
N PHE A 300 -7.36 15.31 11.43
CA PHE A 300 -8.38 14.26 11.44
C PHE A 300 -9.37 14.39 10.28
N GLY A 301 -8.87 14.76 9.08
CA GLY A 301 -9.74 14.85 7.89
C GLY A 301 -10.67 16.06 7.88
N GLY A 302 -10.15 17.23 8.24
CA GLY A 302 -10.87 18.49 8.26
C GLY A 302 -11.06 19.09 9.66
N LEU A 303 -10.90 18.29 10.70
CA LEU A 303 -10.76 18.74 12.08
C LEU A 303 -9.30 18.71 12.47
N ARG A 304 -8.75 19.81 12.94
CA ARG A 304 -7.38 19.88 13.46
C ARG A 304 -7.37 20.15 14.95
N GLN A 305 -6.45 19.48 15.66
CA GLN A 305 -6.23 19.72 17.08
C GLN A 305 -4.79 20.10 17.35
N ILE A 306 -4.59 21.22 18.04
CA ILE A 306 -3.30 21.62 18.60
C ILE A 306 -3.15 20.93 19.94
N VAL A 307 -2.03 20.22 20.12
CA VAL A 307 -1.68 19.52 21.36
C VAL A 307 -0.26 19.91 21.78
N ASN A 308 -0.01 19.92 23.09
CA ASN A 308 1.35 20.04 23.63
C ASN A 308 1.80 18.66 24.15
N PRO A 309 2.45 17.83 23.31
CA PRO A 309 2.81 16.48 23.67
C PRO A 309 3.89 16.48 24.77
N ARG A 310 3.69 15.66 25.79
CA ARG A 310 4.65 15.44 26.88
C ARG A 310 5.46 14.18 26.68
N ILE A 311 4.78 13.09 26.38
CA ILE A 311 5.35 11.77 26.21
C ILE A 311 4.42 10.90 25.36
N LEU A 312 4.99 10.19 24.41
CA LEU A 312 4.35 9.11 23.68
C LEU A 312 4.94 7.79 24.19
N THR A 313 4.09 6.90 24.66
CA THR A 313 4.47 5.60 25.20
C THR A 313 3.96 4.50 24.27
N PHE A 314 4.78 3.50 23.99
CA PHE A 314 4.38 2.24 23.37
C PHE A 314 4.37 1.13 24.41
N GLU A 315 3.32 0.33 24.41
CA GLU A 315 3.17 -0.83 25.30
C GLU A 315 2.87 -2.09 24.49
N SER A 316 3.70 -3.11 24.70
CA SER A 316 3.49 -4.43 24.10
C SER A 316 2.81 -5.35 25.10
N ILE A 317 1.60 -5.82 24.76
CA ILE A 317 0.78 -6.69 25.61
C ILE A 317 0.54 -8.02 24.91
N GLY A 318 1.06 -9.08 25.47
CA GLY A 318 0.88 -10.42 24.92
C GLY A 318 1.74 -10.70 23.68
N LYS A 319 1.34 -11.71 22.90
CA LYS A 319 2.09 -12.18 21.72
C LYS A 319 1.37 -11.92 20.39
N ASP A 320 0.11 -11.55 20.44
CA ASP A 320 -0.76 -11.44 19.27
C ASP A 320 -0.81 -10.05 18.64
N LEU A 321 -0.06 -9.10 19.17
CA LEU A 321 0.06 -7.71 18.74
C LEU A 321 -1.25 -6.88 18.85
N LEU A 322 -2.42 -7.51 18.90
CA LEU A 322 -3.73 -6.83 18.89
C LEU A 322 -4.00 -6.01 20.16
N TRP A 323 -3.25 -6.27 21.21
CA TRP A 323 -3.34 -5.58 22.50
C TRP A 323 -2.26 -4.53 22.69
N ASN A 324 -1.35 -4.40 21.75
CA ASN A 324 -0.37 -3.33 21.74
C ASN A 324 -1.07 -1.99 21.58
N TYR A 325 -0.55 -0.96 22.21
CA TYR A 325 -1.09 0.37 22.09
C TYR A 325 -0.03 1.45 22.22
N PHE A 326 -0.37 2.63 21.71
CA PHE A 326 0.35 3.87 22.00
C PHE A 326 -0.52 4.75 22.89
N ARG A 327 0.12 5.49 23.78
CA ARG A 327 -0.52 6.46 24.67
C ARG A 327 0.24 7.77 24.59
N LEU A 328 -0.44 8.82 24.11
CA LEU A 328 0.09 10.18 24.03
C LEU A 328 -0.45 11.00 25.20
N GLU A 329 0.41 11.43 26.09
CA GLU A 329 0.08 12.35 27.15
C GLU A 329 0.46 13.78 26.80
N CYS A 330 -0.43 14.71 27.04
CA CYS A 330 -0.25 16.13 26.73
C CYS A 330 -0.04 16.96 27.99
N ASN A 331 0.85 17.94 27.90
CA ASN A 331 0.99 18.97 28.92
C ASN A 331 -0.27 19.87 28.94
N PRO A 332 -0.64 20.42 30.11
CA PRO A 332 -1.71 21.40 30.18
C PRO A 332 -1.36 22.66 29.36
N MET A 333 -2.31 23.10 28.57
CA MET A 333 -2.25 24.37 27.83
C MET A 333 -3.18 25.41 28.47
N LYS A 334 -2.84 26.70 28.31
CA LYS A 334 -3.73 27.77 28.72
C LYS A 334 -4.79 27.99 27.63
N PRO A 335 -6.05 28.23 28.01
CA PRO A 335 -7.06 28.68 27.06
C PRO A 335 -6.67 30.03 26.45
N VAL A 336 -6.92 30.18 25.14
CA VAL A 336 -6.82 31.46 24.48
C VAL A 336 -8.15 32.16 24.68
N LEU A 337 -8.15 33.23 25.47
CA LEU A 337 -9.35 34.08 25.63
C LEU A 337 -9.64 34.72 24.28
N LYS A 338 -10.83 34.46 23.71
CA LYS A 338 -11.34 35.19 22.57
C LYS A 338 -11.51 36.66 22.96
N SER A 339 -10.65 37.52 22.46
CA SER A 339 -10.85 38.98 22.53
C SER A 339 -11.65 39.45 21.31
N THR A 340 -12.90 39.08 21.20
CA THR A 340 -13.82 39.73 20.26
C THR A 340 -14.99 40.35 21.02
N PRO A 341 -15.25 41.66 20.85
CA PRO A 341 -16.24 42.39 21.64
C PRO A 341 -17.71 42.09 21.30
N GLU A 342 -18.01 41.21 20.34
CA GLU A 342 -19.36 41.11 19.77
C GLU A 342 -20.01 39.74 19.75
N ASN A 343 -19.39 38.70 20.25
CA ASN A 343 -20.06 37.42 20.42
C ASN A 343 -20.29 37.12 21.89
N GLU A 344 -21.53 37.31 22.35
CA GLU A 344 -22.08 36.86 23.63
C GLU A 344 -22.07 35.30 23.77
N TYR A 345 -21.06 34.61 23.24
CA TYR A 345 -20.76 33.23 23.57
C TYR A 345 -19.53 33.27 24.46
N ASP A 346 -19.77 33.49 25.74
CA ASP A 346 -19.14 32.74 26.77
C ASP A 346 -18.89 33.42 28.09
N GLU A 347 -19.92 33.39 28.86
CA GLU A 347 -19.75 33.31 30.31
C GLU A 347 -19.58 31.86 30.81
N GLY A 348 -19.21 30.90 29.93
CA GLY A 348 -19.30 29.50 30.24
C GLY A 348 -18.17 28.60 29.78
N VAL A 349 -16.96 29.07 29.52
CA VAL A 349 -15.78 28.17 29.50
C VAL A 349 -15.50 27.77 30.93
N SER A 350 -16.20 26.75 31.40
CA SER A 350 -15.91 26.17 32.69
C SER A 350 -14.49 25.61 32.65
N GLU A 351 -13.71 25.82 33.69
CA GLU A 351 -12.38 25.21 33.92
C GLU A 351 -12.37 23.68 33.77
N ILE A 352 -13.48 23.09 33.43
CA ILE A 352 -13.76 21.65 33.33
C ILE A 352 -13.71 21.13 31.88
N SER A 353 -13.81 22.00 30.85
CA SER A 353 -13.73 21.53 29.47
C SER A 353 -12.28 21.24 29.08
N PRO A 354 -11.93 19.99 28.68
CA PRO A 354 -10.58 19.67 28.22
C PRO A 354 -10.27 20.24 26.83
N LEU A 355 -11.26 20.83 26.16
CA LEU A 355 -11.18 21.36 24.80
C LEU A 355 -11.57 22.84 24.78
N GLU A 356 -10.75 23.64 24.11
CA GLU A 356 -11.12 24.98 23.69
C GLU A 356 -11.26 24.99 22.16
N TYR A 357 -12.38 25.49 21.67
CA TYR A 357 -12.63 25.67 20.25
C TYR A 357 -12.11 27.02 19.81
N VAL A 358 -11.08 27.00 18.96
CA VAL A 358 -10.64 28.19 18.23
C VAL A 358 -11.08 28.00 16.79
N ASP A 359 -12.18 28.62 16.41
CA ASP A 359 -12.69 28.56 15.05
C ASP A 359 -12.00 29.61 14.20
N TYR A 360 -10.97 29.23 13.47
CA TYR A 360 -10.30 30.11 12.52
C TYR A 360 -11.09 30.30 11.21
N GLY A 361 -12.15 29.50 10.98
CA GLY A 361 -12.96 29.53 9.77
C GLY A 361 -14.09 30.55 9.79
N VAL A 362 -14.42 31.12 10.93
CA VAL A 362 -15.55 32.10 11.08
C VAL A 362 -15.10 33.56 10.90
N MET A 363 -13.82 33.77 10.62
CA MET A 363 -13.33 35.14 10.40
C MET A 363 -13.53 35.55 8.96
N GLU A 364 -14.45 36.49 8.73
CA GLU A 364 -14.83 37.01 7.42
C GLU A 364 -13.67 37.63 6.62
N ASP A 365 -12.56 37.98 7.25
CA ASP A 365 -11.43 38.64 6.62
C ASP A 365 -10.10 37.78 6.63
N GLY A 366 -10.09 36.60 7.21
CA GLY A 366 -8.92 35.73 7.23
C GLY A 366 -7.66 36.32 7.88
N ASP A 367 -7.74 37.51 8.45
CA ASP A 367 -6.57 38.21 8.96
C ASP A 367 -6.02 37.61 10.25
N LEU A 368 -6.86 36.98 11.07
CA LEU A 368 -6.39 36.34 12.29
C LEU A 368 -5.74 35.00 11.99
N ALA A 369 -6.22 34.28 11.00
CA ALA A 369 -5.56 33.06 10.53
C ALA A 369 -4.18 33.38 9.98
N LYS A 370 -4.02 34.47 9.21
CA LYS A 370 -2.72 34.96 8.72
C LYS A 370 -1.79 35.42 9.86
N GLN A 371 -2.31 36.16 10.83
CA GLN A 371 -1.57 36.62 12.01
C GLN A 371 -1.04 35.41 12.83
N ASN A 372 -1.75 34.31 12.81
CA ASN A 372 -1.40 33.08 13.50
C ASN A 372 -0.64 32.07 12.61
N GLY A 373 -0.26 32.47 11.39
CA GLY A 373 0.58 31.65 10.51
C GLY A 373 -0.13 30.57 9.72
N TYR A 374 -1.48 30.55 9.73
CA TYR A 374 -2.25 29.59 8.93
C TYR A 374 -2.40 30.02 7.46
N ASN A 375 -2.41 29.04 6.57
CA ASN A 375 -2.63 29.30 5.16
C ASN A 375 -4.11 29.63 4.90
N VAL A 376 -4.39 30.86 4.48
CA VAL A 376 -5.74 31.45 4.37
C VAL A 376 -6.60 30.83 3.26
N THR A 377 -6.06 29.93 2.44
CA THR A 377 -6.82 29.28 1.37
C THR A 377 -7.73 28.14 1.85
N ASP A 378 -7.68 27.78 3.11
CA ASP A 378 -8.39 26.61 3.67
C ASP A 378 -9.42 27.05 4.73
N TYR A 379 -10.42 27.83 4.29
CA TYR A 379 -11.44 28.45 5.15
C TYR A 379 -12.41 27.49 5.87
N SER A 380 -12.31 26.16 5.61
CA SER A 380 -13.29 25.20 6.14
C SER A 380 -12.77 24.34 7.31
N ARG A 381 -11.55 24.57 7.80
CA ARG A 381 -10.98 23.72 8.84
C ARG A 381 -11.19 24.29 10.22
N GLN A 382 -11.95 23.57 11.05
CA GLN A 382 -12.02 23.82 12.48
C GLN A 382 -10.72 23.42 13.15
N VAL A 383 -10.09 24.35 13.87
CA VAL A 383 -8.93 24.07 14.70
C VAL A 383 -9.36 24.14 16.15
N THR A 384 -9.13 23.09 16.89
CA THR A 384 -9.38 23.01 18.33
C THR A 384 -8.07 22.92 19.09
N ARG A 385 -8.05 23.38 20.34
CA ARG A 385 -6.91 23.22 21.22
C ARG A 385 -7.24 22.22 22.31
N GLN A 386 -6.46 21.14 22.39
CA GLN A 386 -6.60 20.18 23.48
C GLN A 386 -5.85 20.71 24.72
N LEU A 387 -6.58 21.24 25.68
CA LEU A 387 -5.98 21.92 26.84
C LEU A 387 -5.22 20.98 27.76
N LYS A 388 -5.61 19.72 27.85
CA LYS A 388 -4.95 18.68 28.65
C LYS A 388 -5.49 17.29 28.29
N GLY A 389 -4.84 16.25 28.78
CA GLY A 389 -5.34 14.90 28.70
C GLY A 389 -4.45 13.96 27.92
N CYS A 390 -4.91 12.74 27.73
CA CYS A 390 -4.19 11.74 26.96
C CYS A 390 -5.05 11.13 25.86
N PHE A 391 -4.37 10.73 24.79
CA PHE A 391 -4.93 9.96 23.69
C PHE A 391 -4.40 8.53 23.74
N VAL A 392 -5.18 7.57 23.31
CA VAL A 392 -4.70 6.22 23.09
C VAL A 392 -5.01 5.75 21.67
N ILE A 393 -4.10 4.95 21.13
CA ILE A 393 -4.17 4.37 19.81
C ILE A 393 -4.12 2.86 19.97
N PHE A 394 -5.21 2.20 19.59
CA PHE A 394 -5.30 0.77 19.48
C PHE A 394 -5.63 0.39 18.03
N SER A 395 -5.42 -0.87 17.73
CA SER A 395 -6.01 -1.45 16.52
C SER A 395 -7.53 -1.19 16.46
N LYS A 396 -8.05 -0.76 15.31
CA LYS A 396 -9.49 -0.46 15.11
C LYS A 396 -10.42 -1.61 15.49
N ASN A 397 -9.96 -2.84 15.38
CA ASN A 397 -10.70 -4.04 15.80
C ASN A 397 -10.28 -4.54 17.18
N SER A 398 -9.52 -3.76 17.92
CA SER A 398 -9.21 -4.14 19.29
C SER A 398 -10.51 -4.24 20.10
N LEU A 399 -10.45 -5.08 21.10
CA LEU A 399 -11.54 -5.18 22.08
C LEU A 399 -11.76 -3.86 22.81
N TYR A 400 -10.75 -3.02 22.95
CA TYR A 400 -10.91 -1.67 23.47
C TYR A 400 -11.94 -0.87 22.68
N ASN A 401 -11.90 -0.98 21.35
CA ASN A 401 -12.84 -0.31 20.47
C ASN A 401 -14.27 -0.87 20.54
N ARG A 402 -14.42 -2.17 20.80
CA ARG A 402 -15.75 -2.81 20.93
C ARG A 402 -16.46 -2.54 22.24
N THR A 403 -15.75 -2.05 23.24
CA THR A 403 -16.18 -2.06 24.65
C THR A 403 -16.29 -0.69 25.24
N THR A 404 -15.66 0.27 24.62
CA THR A 404 -15.85 1.66 24.96
C THR A 404 -17.12 2.10 24.29
N GLY A 405 -18.18 2.27 25.05
CA GLY A 405 -19.28 3.14 24.62
C GLY A 405 -18.67 4.49 24.21
N THR A 406 -19.33 5.20 23.32
CA THR A 406 -18.86 6.43 22.66
C THR A 406 -18.27 7.52 23.57
N ASN A 407 -18.35 7.38 24.90
CA ASN A 407 -17.90 8.36 25.89
C ASN A 407 -17.01 7.77 27.01
N ASP A 408 -16.30 6.68 26.76
CA ASP A 408 -15.46 6.05 27.78
C ASP A 408 -14.03 6.64 27.80
N GLY A 409 -13.83 7.71 28.53
CA GLY A 409 -12.51 8.31 28.79
C GLY A 409 -11.71 7.63 29.90
N ARG A 410 -11.85 6.29 30.10
CA ARG A 410 -11.14 5.61 31.21
C ARG A 410 -9.62 5.72 31.16
N HIS A 411 -9.04 5.79 29.95
CA HIS A 411 -7.61 6.00 29.77
C HIS A 411 -7.15 7.37 30.31
N GLU A 412 -8.00 8.37 30.30
CA GLU A 412 -7.73 9.68 30.88
C GLU A 412 -7.75 9.65 32.41
N LYS A 413 -8.60 8.80 33.01
CA LYS A 413 -8.76 8.67 34.45
C LYS A 413 -7.70 7.84 35.15
N MET A 414 -6.83 7.19 34.38
CA MET A 414 -5.79 6.29 34.87
C MET A 414 -4.40 6.85 34.59
N SER A 415 -3.46 6.61 35.50
CA SER A 415 -2.04 6.78 35.18
C SER A 415 -1.61 5.79 34.08
N GLY A 416 -0.47 6.04 33.42
CA GLY A 416 0.06 5.12 32.42
C GLY A 416 0.23 3.70 32.94
N ASN A 417 0.77 3.54 34.15
CA ASN A 417 0.95 2.24 34.80
C ASN A 417 -0.36 1.54 35.19
N ASP A 418 -1.34 2.30 35.66
CA ASP A 418 -2.66 1.74 35.99
C ASP A 418 -3.39 1.31 34.74
N PHE A 419 -3.31 2.10 33.68
CA PHE A 419 -3.90 1.76 32.39
C PHE A 419 -3.25 0.52 31.78
N ARG A 420 -1.93 0.40 31.81
CA ARG A 420 -1.22 -0.81 31.41
C ARG A 420 -1.72 -2.03 32.19
N THR A 421 -1.75 -1.93 33.51
CA THR A 421 -2.24 -3.01 34.38
C THR A 421 -3.69 -3.39 34.08
N TYR A 422 -4.52 -2.40 33.77
CA TYR A 422 -5.90 -2.62 33.35
C TYR A 422 -5.95 -3.42 32.03
N ILE A 423 -5.22 -3.02 31.00
CA ILE A 423 -5.17 -3.72 29.71
C ILE A 423 -4.62 -5.15 29.86
N GLU A 424 -3.59 -5.36 30.68
CA GLU A 424 -3.07 -6.70 30.98
C GLU A 424 -4.14 -7.61 31.61
N LYS A 425 -4.91 -7.11 32.55
CA LYS A 425 -6.03 -7.86 33.16
C LYS A 425 -7.11 -8.20 32.12
N VAL A 426 -7.44 -7.25 31.25
CA VAL A 426 -8.41 -7.45 30.17
C VAL A 426 -7.91 -8.52 29.20
N TYR A 427 -6.65 -8.48 28.81
CA TYR A 427 -6.00 -9.48 27.95
C TYR A 427 -6.03 -10.89 28.59
N GLU A 428 -5.72 -11.01 29.87
CA GLU A 428 -5.74 -12.30 30.57
C GLU A 428 -7.16 -12.90 30.65
N LYS A 429 -8.21 -12.08 30.74
CA LYS A 429 -9.59 -12.55 30.66
C LYS A 429 -9.97 -12.98 29.24
N TYR A 430 -9.59 -12.18 28.23
CA TYR A 430 -9.81 -12.50 26.83
C TYR A 430 -9.23 -13.87 26.46
N LYS A 431 -8.01 -14.17 26.87
CA LYS A 431 -7.37 -15.47 26.61
C LYS A 431 -8.16 -16.67 27.14
N LYS A 432 -8.94 -16.47 28.21
CA LYS A 432 -9.74 -17.56 28.82
C LYS A 432 -11.07 -17.81 28.12
N ALA A 433 -11.64 -16.81 27.46
CA ALA A 433 -12.95 -16.91 26.80
C ALA A 433 -13.05 -15.94 25.60
N PRO A 434 -12.31 -16.17 24.49
CA PRO A 434 -12.28 -15.23 23.36
C PRO A 434 -13.62 -15.08 22.67
N ASP A 435 -14.44 -16.13 22.57
CA ASP A 435 -15.73 -16.12 21.87
C ASP A 435 -16.88 -15.47 22.65
N ASN A 436 -16.74 -15.37 23.98
CA ASN A 436 -17.77 -14.84 24.89
C ASN A 436 -17.30 -13.59 25.64
N PHE A 437 -16.37 -12.86 25.07
CA PHE A 437 -15.77 -11.74 25.75
C PHE A 437 -16.60 -10.45 25.56
N TYR A 438 -17.23 -9.99 26.66
CA TYR A 438 -17.85 -8.68 26.78
C TYR A 438 -17.13 -7.88 27.86
N ILE A 439 -16.69 -6.65 27.54
CA ILE A 439 -15.99 -5.79 28.51
C ILE A 439 -16.95 -5.06 29.47
N SER A 440 -18.26 -5.18 29.31
CA SER A 440 -19.22 -4.64 30.27
C SER A 440 -19.02 -5.16 31.72
N ASP A 441 -18.17 -6.18 31.89
CA ASP A 441 -17.87 -6.80 33.19
C ASP A 441 -16.63 -6.17 33.90
N PHE A 442 -16.21 -4.96 33.50
CA PHE A 442 -15.05 -4.27 34.10
C PHE A 442 -15.38 -2.89 34.67
#